data_9442f8c475465a57de7f336110e7736c
#
_entry.id   9442f8c475465a57de7f336110e7736c
#
_cell.length_a   1.000
_cell.length_b   1.000
_cell.length_c   1.000
_cell.angle_alpha   90.00
_cell.angle_beta   90.00
_cell.angle_gamma   90.00
#
_symmetry.space_group_name_H-M   'P 1'
#
loop_
_entity.id
_entity.type
_entity.pdbx_description
1 polymer ?
#
loop_
_entity_poly.entity_id
_entity_poly.type
_entity_poly.pdbx_seq_one_letter_code
_entity_poly.pdbx_strand_id
1 'polypeptide(L)'
;MEASWVVLVMVSAGIHPVRDLLLKGGTSPNARYFLYALCWIPMTLVHGLVFEQNLSLPPALWLSVCLSALGLVLYYFGTFQALRVSDLSIYYPIIRCSPVAILLFSFVALGVQYSLLVVLSILMIFVGTIMLQKPKGGIFGNRLALLAAVLALVGSAIYTIVDARAMLALSLIHI
;
A
#
# COMPACT_ATOMS: atom_id res chain seq x y z
N MET A 1 -2.15 17.07 -20.25
CA MET A 1 -2.67 16.00 -19.39
C MET A 1 -1.63 15.35 -18.48
N GLU A 2 -0.32 15.46 -18.75
CA GLU A 2 0.72 14.80 -17.93
C GLU A 2 0.95 15.44 -16.55
N ALA A 3 0.68 16.73 -16.37
CA ALA A 3 0.91 17.41 -15.08
C ALA A 3 -0.15 17.07 -14.01
N SER A 4 -1.35 16.61 -14.39
CA SER A 4 -2.46 16.38 -13.45
C SER A 4 -2.25 15.15 -12.55
N TRP A 5 -1.68 14.06 -13.07
CA TRP A 5 -1.42 12.87 -12.26
C TRP A 5 -0.29 13.09 -11.24
N VAL A 6 0.72 13.91 -11.59
CA VAL A 6 1.80 14.25 -10.65
C VAL A 6 1.23 15.01 -9.44
N VAL A 7 0.35 15.99 -9.70
CA VAL A 7 -0.33 16.75 -8.64
C VAL A 7 -1.16 15.82 -7.75
N LEU A 8 -1.93 14.89 -8.34
CA LEU A 8 -2.73 13.92 -7.58
C LEU A 8 -1.86 13.03 -6.69
N VAL A 9 -0.73 12.55 -7.21
CA VAL A 9 0.24 11.74 -6.44
C VAL A 9 0.82 12.54 -5.28
N MET A 10 1.22 13.80 -5.52
CA MET A 10 1.76 14.68 -4.48
C MET A 10 0.74 14.97 -3.37
N VAL A 11 -0.50 15.28 -3.74
CA VAL A 11 -1.60 15.49 -2.79
C VAL A 11 -1.87 14.22 -1.99
N SER A 12 -1.96 13.08 -2.66
CA SER A 12 -2.14 11.77 -1.99
C SER A 12 -0.99 11.47 -1.02
N ALA A 13 0.26 11.70 -1.43
CA ALA A 13 1.43 11.49 -0.57
C ALA A 13 1.40 12.40 0.68
N GLY A 14 0.89 13.62 0.56
CA GLY A 14 0.73 14.56 1.69
C GLY A 14 -0.40 14.15 2.66
N ILE A 15 -1.50 13.59 2.14
CA ILE A 15 -2.65 13.17 2.95
C ILE A 15 -2.37 11.89 3.75
N HIS A 16 -1.57 10.96 3.20
CA HIS A 16 -1.29 9.67 3.85
C HIS A 16 -0.75 9.76 5.29
N PRO A 17 0.28 10.58 5.59
CA PRO A 17 0.78 10.73 6.97
C PRO A 17 -0.26 11.32 7.93
N VAL A 18 -1.08 12.26 7.44
CA VAL A 18 -2.17 12.87 8.23
C VAL A 18 -3.20 11.80 8.62
N ARG A 19 -3.60 10.97 7.66
CA ARG A 19 -4.46 9.81 7.92
C ARG A 19 -3.90 8.91 9.02
N ASP A 20 -2.64 8.53 8.92
CA ASP A 20 -2.01 7.60 9.86
C ASP A 20 -1.90 8.21 11.27
N LEU A 21 -1.65 9.52 11.38
CA LEU A 21 -1.69 10.26 12.63
C LEU A 21 -3.09 10.26 13.26
N LEU A 22 -4.12 10.54 12.47
CA LEU A 22 -5.51 10.53 12.93
C LEU A 22 -5.95 9.13 13.40
N LEU A 23 -5.52 8.09 12.72
CA LEU A 23 -5.82 6.70 13.08
C LEU A 23 -5.09 6.26 14.35
N LYS A 24 -3.88 6.75 14.61
CA LYS A 24 -3.11 6.44 15.81
C LYS A 24 -3.70 7.07 17.08
N GLY A 25 -4.30 8.25 17.00
CA GLY A 25 -4.71 9.09 18.12
C GLY A 25 -6.07 8.74 18.72
N GLY A 26 -6.40 7.50 19.13
CA GLY A 26 -7.72 7.27 19.71
C GLY A 26 -7.90 5.99 20.53
N THR A 27 -9.01 5.93 21.30
CA THR A 27 -9.34 4.87 22.23
C THR A 27 -9.74 3.54 21.56
N SER A 28 -10.18 3.56 20.31
CA SER A 28 -10.58 2.36 19.56
C SER A 28 -10.09 2.37 18.11
N PRO A 29 -8.79 2.12 17.90
CA PRO A 29 -8.19 2.19 16.57
C PRO A 29 -8.79 1.18 15.57
N ASN A 30 -9.26 0.00 16.00
CA ASN A 30 -9.92 -0.99 15.14
C ASN A 30 -11.19 -0.43 14.49
N ALA A 31 -12.05 0.22 15.27
CA ALA A 31 -13.30 0.79 14.77
C ALA A 31 -13.03 1.91 13.75
N ARG A 32 -12.00 2.71 13.97
CA ARG A 32 -11.62 3.78 13.03
C ARG A 32 -11.12 3.24 11.71
N TYR A 33 -10.27 2.20 11.72
CA TYR A 33 -9.83 1.55 10.49
C TYR A 33 -10.99 0.91 9.74
N PHE A 34 -11.90 0.26 10.47
CA PHE A 34 -13.08 -0.33 9.88
C PHE A 34 -13.98 0.74 9.23
N LEU A 35 -14.27 1.82 9.94
CA LEU A 35 -15.06 2.95 9.41
C LEU A 35 -14.38 3.60 8.20
N TYR A 36 -13.06 3.81 8.27
CA TYR A 36 -12.30 4.32 7.15
C TYR A 36 -12.40 3.42 5.92
N ALA A 37 -12.23 2.10 6.11
CA ALA A 37 -12.37 1.14 5.01
C ALA A 37 -13.80 1.12 4.44
N LEU A 38 -14.84 1.23 5.29
CA LEU A 38 -16.23 1.33 4.85
C LEU A 38 -16.51 2.58 4.02
N CYS A 39 -15.85 3.71 4.28
CA CYS A 39 -16.05 4.94 3.50
C CYS A 39 -15.63 4.79 2.03
N TRP A 40 -14.73 3.87 1.71
CA TRP A 40 -14.33 3.62 0.32
C TRP A 40 -15.44 3.03 -0.53
N ILE A 41 -16.33 2.22 0.07
CA ILE A 41 -17.45 1.58 -0.66
C ILE A 41 -18.37 2.61 -1.29
N PRO A 42 -19.02 3.53 -0.51
CA PRO A 42 -19.88 4.54 -1.10
C PRO A 42 -19.12 5.49 -2.04
N MET A 43 -17.88 5.85 -1.73
CA MET A 43 -17.08 6.69 -2.63
C MET A 43 -16.86 6.04 -3.99
N THR A 44 -16.52 4.74 -4.02
CA THR A 44 -16.32 3.99 -5.27
C THR A 44 -17.64 3.86 -6.05
N LEU A 45 -18.76 3.60 -5.36
CA LEU A 45 -20.08 3.53 -5.99
C LEU A 45 -20.49 4.86 -6.60
N VAL A 46 -20.36 5.96 -5.85
CA VAL A 46 -20.67 7.32 -6.35
C VAL A 46 -19.78 7.65 -7.55
N HIS A 47 -18.48 7.37 -7.48
CA HIS A 47 -17.56 7.58 -8.59
C HIS A 47 -18.00 6.77 -9.83
N GLY A 48 -18.30 5.48 -9.67
CA GLY A 48 -18.75 4.63 -10.76
C GLY A 48 -20.04 5.12 -11.42
N LEU A 49 -21.00 5.59 -10.62
CA LEU A 49 -22.27 6.13 -11.11
C LEU A 49 -22.10 7.48 -11.81
N VAL A 50 -21.28 8.38 -11.25
CA VAL A 50 -21.07 9.74 -11.81
C VAL A 50 -20.33 9.67 -13.15
N PHE A 51 -19.37 8.77 -13.29
CA PHE A 51 -18.56 8.63 -14.50
C PHE A 51 -19.06 7.53 -15.44
N GLU A 52 -20.29 7.03 -15.21
CA GLU A 52 -20.93 6.00 -16.04
C GLU A 52 -20.05 4.77 -16.28
N GLN A 53 -19.22 4.42 -15.28
CA GLN A 53 -18.33 3.28 -15.40
C GLN A 53 -19.11 1.97 -15.39
N ASN A 54 -18.70 1.04 -16.24
CA ASN A 54 -19.24 -0.32 -16.17
C ASN A 54 -18.74 -1.01 -14.90
N LEU A 55 -19.65 -1.20 -13.94
CA LEU A 55 -19.35 -1.83 -12.66
C LEU A 55 -19.34 -3.38 -12.73
N SER A 56 -19.60 -3.96 -13.91
CA SER A 56 -19.52 -5.42 -14.07
C SER A 56 -18.07 -5.88 -14.10
N LEU A 57 -17.75 -6.84 -13.22
CA LEU A 57 -16.42 -7.43 -13.15
C LEU A 57 -16.39 -8.72 -14.00
N PRO A 58 -15.48 -8.82 -14.99
CA PRO A 58 -15.28 -10.05 -15.73
C PRO A 58 -14.96 -11.23 -14.82
N PRO A 59 -15.57 -12.43 -15.03
CA PRO A 59 -15.33 -13.59 -14.17
C PRO A 59 -13.86 -13.96 -13.99
N ALA A 60 -13.03 -13.74 -15.02
CA ALA A 60 -11.59 -14.01 -15.00
C ALA A 60 -10.82 -13.17 -13.96
N LEU A 61 -11.37 -12.05 -13.51
CA LEU A 61 -10.72 -11.16 -12.54
C LEU A 61 -11.10 -11.42 -11.08
N TRP A 62 -12.09 -12.31 -10.80
CA TRP A 62 -12.50 -12.58 -9.43
C TRP A 62 -11.37 -13.09 -8.54
N LEU A 63 -10.49 -13.94 -9.07
CA LEU A 63 -9.32 -14.40 -8.32
C LEU A 63 -8.39 -13.22 -7.95
N SER A 64 -8.16 -12.31 -8.89
CA SER A 64 -7.36 -11.11 -8.64
C SER A 64 -7.98 -10.23 -7.54
N VAL A 65 -9.30 -10.03 -7.59
CA VAL A 65 -10.02 -9.27 -6.55
C VAL A 65 -9.90 -9.95 -5.18
N CYS A 66 -10.07 -11.26 -5.11
CA CYS A 66 -9.92 -11.99 -3.85
C CYS A 66 -8.48 -11.90 -3.29
N LEU A 67 -7.46 -12.05 -4.15
CA LEU A 67 -6.07 -11.93 -3.75
C LEU A 67 -5.70 -10.50 -3.33
N SER A 68 -6.20 -9.50 -4.05
CA SER A 68 -6.02 -8.09 -3.67
C SER A 68 -6.69 -7.78 -2.33
N ALA A 69 -7.93 -8.23 -2.13
CA ALA A 69 -8.64 -8.09 -0.87
C ALA A 69 -7.89 -8.74 0.30
N LEU A 70 -7.35 -9.96 0.10
CA LEU A 70 -6.51 -10.63 1.09
C LEU A 70 -5.25 -9.81 1.38
N GLY A 71 -4.57 -9.30 0.36
CA GLY A 71 -3.40 -8.42 0.51
C GLY A 71 -3.72 -7.16 1.32
N LEU A 72 -4.86 -6.52 1.05
CA LEU A 72 -5.33 -5.36 1.81
C LEU A 72 -5.64 -5.70 3.28
N VAL A 73 -6.28 -6.83 3.54
CA VAL A 73 -6.54 -7.30 4.92
C VAL A 73 -5.23 -7.51 5.67
N LEU A 74 -4.24 -8.18 5.07
CA LEU A 74 -2.92 -8.38 5.66
C LEU A 74 -2.20 -7.04 5.91
N TYR A 75 -2.27 -6.13 4.94
CA TYR A 75 -1.70 -4.79 5.05
C TYR A 75 -2.30 -4.01 6.21
N TYR A 76 -3.63 -3.91 6.28
CA TYR A 76 -4.30 -3.16 7.34
C TYR A 76 -4.12 -3.81 8.70
N PHE A 77 -4.27 -5.13 8.80
CA PHE A 77 -4.06 -5.84 10.05
C PHE A 77 -2.63 -5.69 10.57
N GLY A 78 -1.63 -5.88 9.69
CA GLY A 78 -0.22 -5.70 10.02
C GLY A 78 0.10 -4.27 10.44
N THR A 79 -0.39 -3.28 9.69
CA THR A 79 -0.26 -1.85 10.02
C THR A 79 -0.82 -1.57 11.41
N PHE A 80 -2.04 -2.03 11.65
CA PHE A 80 -2.73 -1.83 12.90
C PHE A 80 -1.98 -2.43 14.09
N GLN A 81 -1.54 -3.68 13.97
CA GLN A 81 -0.79 -4.34 15.03
C GLN A 81 0.57 -3.67 15.27
N ALA A 82 1.27 -3.28 14.20
CA ALA A 82 2.55 -2.58 14.33
C ALA A 82 2.39 -1.24 15.05
N LEU A 83 1.39 -0.43 14.67
CA LEU A 83 1.13 0.87 15.29
C LEU A 83 0.64 0.78 16.74
N ARG A 84 0.02 -0.33 17.10
CA ARG A 84 -0.47 -0.57 18.46
C ARG A 84 0.67 -0.91 19.44
N VAL A 85 1.67 -1.66 18.98
CA VAL A 85 2.73 -2.22 19.84
C VAL A 85 4.08 -1.53 19.70
N SER A 86 4.21 -0.57 18.78
CA SER A 86 5.46 0.13 18.53
C SER A 86 5.29 1.60 18.14
N ASP A 87 6.42 2.31 18.14
CA ASP A 87 6.51 3.64 17.59
C ASP A 87 6.51 3.63 16.06
N LEU A 88 6.02 4.73 15.47
CA LEU A 88 6.06 4.97 14.04
C LEU A 88 7.47 4.84 13.44
N SER A 89 8.51 5.14 14.25
CA SER A 89 9.90 5.03 13.85
C SER A 89 10.38 3.60 13.53
N ILE A 90 9.67 2.57 14.04
CA ILE A 90 9.96 1.17 13.72
C ILE A 90 9.14 0.73 12.51
N TYR A 91 7.87 1.12 12.47
CA TYR A 91 6.95 0.70 11.41
C TYR A 91 7.30 1.31 10.04
N TYR A 92 7.54 2.62 9.98
CA TYR A 92 7.71 3.32 8.71
C TYR A 92 8.91 2.85 7.89
N PRO A 93 10.11 2.60 8.44
CA PRO A 93 11.22 2.08 7.65
C PRO A 93 10.88 0.76 6.96
N ILE A 94 10.16 -0.12 7.65
CA ILE A 94 9.83 -1.45 7.12
C ILE A 94 8.80 -1.34 6.01
N ILE A 95 7.69 -0.64 6.23
CA ILE A 95 6.65 -0.54 5.20
C ILE A 95 7.11 0.27 3.97
N ARG A 96 8.03 1.22 4.15
CA ARG A 96 8.66 1.95 3.05
C ARG A 96 9.61 1.11 2.20
N CYS A 97 9.95 -0.11 2.64
CA CYS A 97 10.62 -1.11 1.80
C CYS A 97 9.68 -1.73 0.76
N SER A 98 8.37 -1.46 0.79
CA SER A 98 7.42 -2.07 -0.16
C SER A 98 7.79 -1.85 -1.63
N PRO A 99 8.27 -0.68 -2.10
CA PRO A 99 8.72 -0.53 -3.49
C PRO A 99 9.91 -1.42 -3.82
N VAL A 100 10.83 -1.64 -2.86
CA VAL A 100 11.97 -2.56 -3.05
C VAL A 100 11.48 -4.00 -3.14
N ALA A 101 10.56 -4.40 -2.26
CA ALA A 101 9.98 -5.74 -2.27
C ALA A 101 9.20 -6.02 -3.57
N ILE A 102 8.41 -5.04 -4.04
CA ILE A 102 7.67 -5.11 -5.32
C ILE A 102 8.65 -5.23 -6.49
N LEU A 103 9.71 -4.42 -6.53
CA LEU A 103 10.72 -4.46 -7.58
C LEU A 103 11.40 -5.83 -7.64
N LEU A 104 11.87 -6.34 -6.49
CA LEU A 104 12.53 -7.64 -6.41
C LEU A 104 11.59 -8.78 -6.83
N PHE A 105 10.37 -8.79 -6.35
CA PHE A 105 9.38 -9.80 -6.72
C PHE A 105 9.05 -9.72 -8.23
N SER A 106 8.81 -8.53 -8.75
CA SER A 106 8.50 -8.35 -10.17
C SER A 106 9.66 -8.75 -11.07
N PHE A 107 10.90 -8.47 -10.66
CA PHE A 107 12.09 -8.89 -11.39
C PHE A 107 12.25 -10.42 -11.38
N VAL A 108 12.19 -11.05 -10.18
CA VAL A 108 12.48 -12.48 -10.02
C VAL A 108 11.32 -13.35 -10.49
N ALA A 109 10.08 -13.02 -10.11
CA ALA A 109 8.92 -13.87 -10.37
C ALA A 109 8.21 -13.55 -11.68
N LEU A 110 8.28 -12.29 -12.14
CA LEU A 110 7.55 -11.83 -13.32
C LEU A 110 8.47 -11.50 -14.52
N GLY A 111 9.79 -11.54 -14.33
CA GLY A 111 10.76 -11.21 -15.39
C GLY A 111 10.74 -9.75 -15.85
N VAL A 112 10.14 -8.85 -15.06
CA VAL A 112 10.05 -7.42 -15.41
C VAL A 112 11.43 -6.79 -15.32
N GLN A 113 11.86 -6.15 -16.41
CA GLN A 113 13.13 -5.43 -16.47
C GLN A 113 12.91 -3.96 -16.10
N TYR A 114 13.74 -3.46 -15.19
CA TYR A 114 13.71 -2.06 -14.77
C TYR A 114 14.93 -1.32 -15.25
N SER A 115 14.76 -0.06 -15.65
CA SER A 115 15.90 0.79 -15.95
C SER A 115 16.72 1.06 -14.69
N LEU A 116 18.04 1.25 -14.86
CA LEU A 116 18.95 1.56 -13.76
C LEU A 116 18.48 2.80 -12.97
N LEU A 117 17.91 3.79 -13.67
CA LEU A 117 17.39 5.00 -13.05
C LEU A 117 16.24 4.69 -12.05
N VAL A 118 15.33 3.81 -12.42
CA VAL A 118 14.22 3.37 -11.52
C VAL A 118 14.76 2.67 -10.30
N VAL A 119 15.72 1.75 -10.48
CA VAL A 119 16.34 1.01 -9.36
C VAL A 119 17.05 1.98 -8.41
N LEU A 120 17.87 2.90 -8.95
CA LEU A 120 18.58 3.89 -8.14
C LEU A 120 17.62 4.82 -7.40
N SER A 121 16.53 5.25 -8.03
CA SER A 121 15.50 6.10 -7.40
C SER A 121 14.83 5.40 -6.22
N ILE A 122 14.47 4.13 -6.37
CA ILE A 122 13.88 3.34 -5.29
C ILE A 122 14.87 3.15 -4.14
N LEU A 123 16.14 2.85 -4.44
CA LEU A 123 17.18 2.73 -3.43
C LEU A 123 17.43 4.05 -2.70
N MET A 124 17.42 5.19 -3.38
CA MET A 124 17.54 6.51 -2.76
C MET A 124 16.40 6.79 -1.77
N ILE A 125 15.15 6.48 -2.17
CA ILE A 125 13.99 6.62 -1.28
C ILE A 125 14.17 5.75 -0.03
N PHE A 126 14.60 4.52 -0.20
CA PHE A 126 14.83 3.58 0.90
C PHE A 126 15.92 4.08 1.87
N VAL A 127 17.08 4.47 1.34
CA VAL A 127 18.19 5.02 2.15
C VAL A 127 17.76 6.29 2.86
N GLY A 128 17.09 7.22 2.17
CA GLY A 128 16.56 8.45 2.77
C GLY A 128 15.58 8.16 3.90
N THR A 129 14.71 7.16 3.74
CA THR A 129 13.77 6.75 4.79
C THR A 129 14.50 6.22 6.03
N ILE A 130 15.52 5.39 5.86
CA ILE A 130 16.32 4.89 6.98
C ILE A 130 17.07 6.02 7.71
N MET A 131 17.64 6.95 6.94
CA MET A 131 18.38 8.08 7.52
C MET A 131 17.49 9.01 8.36
N LEU A 132 16.23 9.19 7.96
CA LEU A 132 15.27 10.02 8.68
C LEU A 132 14.71 9.34 9.94
N GLN A 133 14.75 8.02 10.01
CA GLN A 133 14.18 7.25 11.10
C GLN A 133 15.28 6.77 12.07
N LYS A 134 15.26 7.28 13.30
CA LYS A 134 16.16 6.83 14.38
C LYS A 134 15.33 6.11 15.45
N PRO A 135 15.05 4.81 15.32
CA PRO A 135 14.26 4.08 16.29
C PRO A 135 15.00 4.02 17.63
N LYS A 136 14.37 4.51 18.70
CA LYS A 136 14.87 4.35 20.07
C LYS A 136 14.78 2.87 20.42
N GLY A 137 15.92 2.21 20.65
CA GLY A 137 15.99 0.79 21.01
C GLY A 137 16.20 -0.19 19.85
N GLY A 138 16.35 0.33 18.62
CA GLY A 138 16.63 -0.50 17.43
C GLY A 138 15.39 -1.15 16.80
N ILE A 139 15.48 -1.46 15.51
CA ILE A 139 14.38 -2.07 14.71
C ILE A 139 14.02 -3.47 15.23
N PHE A 140 14.98 -4.21 15.76
CA PHE A 140 14.80 -5.60 16.18
C PHE A 140 14.40 -5.75 17.66
N GLY A 141 14.26 -4.66 18.42
CA GLY A 141 13.94 -4.70 19.85
C GLY A 141 12.54 -5.21 20.17
N ASN A 142 11.58 -5.08 19.26
CA ASN A 142 10.22 -5.57 19.40
C ASN A 142 9.85 -6.52 18.27
N ARG A 143 9.96 -7.83 18.53
CA ARG A 143 9.66 -8.89 17.54
C ARG A 143 8.22 -8.84 17.02
N LEU A 144 7.25 -8.52 17.86
CA LEU A 144 5.85 -8.45 17.46
C LEU A 144 5.61 -7.28 16.50
N ALA A 145 6.22 -6.13 16.79
CA ALA A 145 6.17 -4.97 15.90
C ALA A 145 6.83 -5.26 14.55
N LEU A 146 7.98 -5.93 14.56
CA LEU A 146 8.68 -6.33 13.36
C LEU A 146 7.83 -7.28 12.49
N LEU A 147 7.28 -8.34 13.09
CA LEU A 147 6.42 -9.30 12.38
C LEU A 147 5.18 -8.63 11.79
N ALA A 148 4.54 -7.75 12.57
CA ALA A 148 3.38 -7.01 12.11
C ALA A 148 3.72 -6.06 10.95
N ALA A 149 4.86 -5.36 11.00
CA ALA A 149 5.32 -4.49 9.92
C ALA A 149 5.70 -5.29 8.66
N VAL A 150 6.32 -6.46 8.81
CA VAL A 150 6.62 -7.37 7.69
C VAL A 150 5.32 -7.91 7.09
N LEU A 151 4.33 -8.25 7.90
CA LEU A 151 3.01 -8.68 7.42
C LEU A 151 2.34 -7.56 6.59
N ALA A 152 2.40 -6.32 7.06
CA ALA A 152 1.92 -5.16 6.32
C ALA A 152 2.68 -4.97 4.99
N LEU A 153 4.00 -5.12 5.01
CA LEU A 153 4.84 -5.04 3.81
C LEU A 153 4.42 -6.09 2.76
N VAL A 154 4.28 -7.35 3.18
CA VAL A 154 3.87 -8.46 2.30
C VAL A 154 2.47 -8.21 1.76
N GLY A 155 1.53 -7.82 2.61
CA GLY A 155 0.17 -7.46 2.20
C GLY A 155 0.16 -6.33 1.17
N SER A 156 0.97 -5.28 1.40
CA SER A 156 1.14 -4.17 0.47
C SER A 156 1.68 -4.62 -0.88
N ALA A 157 2.68 -5.48 -0.90
CA ALA A 157 3.24 -6.01 -2.14
C ALA A 157 2.21 -6.85 -2.92
N ILE A 158 1.48 -7.74 -2.22
CA ILE A 158 0.46 -8.60 -2.84
C ILE A 158 -0.60 -7.75 -3.55
N TYR A 159 -1.31 -6.86 -2.81
CA TYR A 159 -2.39 -6.10 -3.44
C TYR A 159 -1.87 -5.20 -4.56
N THR A 160 -0.72 -4.55 -4.40
CA THR A 160 -0.18 -3.66 -5.43
C THR A 160 0.15 -4.40 -6.73
N ILE A 161 0.77 -5.58 -6.65
CA ILE A 161 1.13 -6.37 -7.83
C ILE A 161 -0.13 -6.94 -8.51
N VAL A 162 -1.06 -7.44 -7.71
CA VAL A 162 -2.31 -8.03 -8.21
C VAL A 162 -3.19 -6.97 -8.87
N ASP A 163 -3.32 -5.78 -8.24
CA ASP A 163 -4.10 -4.68 -8.80
C ASP A 163 -3.48 -4.16 -10.10
N ALA A 164 -2.17 -3.99 -10.14
CA ALA A 164 -1.49 -3.58 -11.38
C ALA A 164 -1.75 -4.56 -12.53
N ARG A 165 -1.74 -5.86 -12.27
CA ARG A 165 -2.07 -6.88 -13.29
C ARG A 165 -3.54 -6.87 -13.69
N ALA A 166 -4.45 -6.73 -12.72
CA ALA A 166 -5.87 -6.63 -13.00
C ALA A 166 -6.20 -5.40 -13.87
N MET A 167 -5.59 -4.27 -13.58
CA MET A 167 -5.75 -3.04 -14.37
C MET A 167 -5.22 -3.20 -15.80
N LEU A 168 -4.08 -3.86 -16.00
CA LEU A 168 -3.58 -4.18 -17.34
C LEU A 168 -4.54 -5.10 -18.10
N ALA A 169 -5.08 -6.11 -17.45
CA ALA A 169 -6.06 -7.01 -18.06
C ALA A 169 -7.36 -6.29 -18.44
N LEU A 170 -7.85 -5.39 -17.59
CA LEU A 170 -9.02 -4.55 -17.89
C LEU A 170 -8.76 -3.62 -19.07
N SER A 171 -7.58 -2.98 -19.13
CA SER A 171 -7.19 -2.11 -20.25
C SER A 171 -7.16 -2.86 -21.58
N LEU A 172 -6.69 -4.11 -21.57
CA LEU A 172 -6.67 -4.95 -22.78
C LEU A 172 -8.08 -5.43 -23.23
N ILE A 173 -9.04 -5.50 -22.30
CA ILE A 173 -10.42 -5.89 -22.61
C ILE A 173 -11.22 -4.71 -23.21
N HIS A 174 -10.81 -3.47 -22.90
CA HIS A 174 -11.50 -2.26 -23.35
C HIS A 174 -10.88 -1.59 -24.60
N ILE A 175 -9.82 -2.15 -25.19
CA ILE A 175 -9.26 -1.78 -26.49
C ILE A 175 -9.83 -2.72 -27.56
#